data_028da22b6160fea10860a6f776febf55
#
_entry.id   028da22b6160fea10860a6f776febf55
#
_cell.length_a   1.000
_cell.length_b   1.000
_cell.length_c   1.000
_cell.angle_alpha   90.00
_cell.angle_beta   90.00
_cell.angle_gamma   90.00
#
_symmetry.space_group_name_H-M   'P 1'
#
loop_
_entity.id
_entity.type
_entity.pdbx_description
1 polymer ?
#
loop_
_entity_poly.entity_id
_entity_poly.type
_entity_poly.pdbx_seq_one_letter_code
_entity_poly.pdbx_strand_id
1 'polypeptide(L)'
;MRIISINIGMNNFAAITNNIGKEPNLIRGKTLKAENQWYNKITQPLRQQLKQAYDIEQREKLSYNINKLAKQTIEHIFEYFWSVSEWIITYCIENRIDTLLIGQYKMLVRKDYVTIPYGYFYSLLETKCAYHNIKFVRVNERYTSGTSFFDGEPPTKEFYNKERRIYKHLWKCNNGECVNADVNDSYQIMRKVYPQLFDNGVEGYLKDPKVIDIKIGRDKGDVKK
;
A
#
# COMPACT_ATOMS: atom_id res chain seq x y z
N MET A 1 -23.95 -5.46 -6.97
CA MET A 1 -22.91 -4.59 -6.38
C MET A 1 -21.53 -5.14 -6.74
N ARG A 2 -20.70 -4.33 -7.41
CA ARG A 2 -19.35 -4.69 -7.86
C ARG A 2 -18.34 -3.99 -6.97
N ILE A 3 -17.50 -4.74 -6.28
CA ILE A 3 -16.65 -4.26 -5.21
C ILE A 3 -15.20 -4.60 -5.51
N ILE A 4 -14.30 -3.65 -5.19
CA ILE A 4 -12.89 -3.96 -4.97
C ILE A 4 -12.51 -3.68 -3.53
N SER A 5 -11.53 -4.42 -3.02
CA SER A 5 -10.86 -4.10 -1.76
C SER A 5 -9.36 -3.97 -1.96
N ILE A 6 -8.75 -3.11 -1.15
CA ILE A 6 -7.34 -2.76 -1.25
C ILE A 6 -6.69 -2.93 0.12
N ASN A 7 -5.67 -3.79 0.18
CA ASN A 7 -4.74 -3.86 1.30
C ASN A 7 -3.49 -3.04 0.96
N ILE A 8 -3.12 -2.09 1.82
CA ILE A 8 -1.94 -1.23 1.63
C ILE A 8 -0.73 -1.79 2.37
N GLY A 9 0.42 -1.81 1.72
CA GLY A 9 1.67 -2.30 2.29
C GLY A 9 2.91 -1.56 1.78
N MET A 10 4.08 -2.00 2.25
CA MET A 10 5.38 -1.45 1.83
C MET A 10 6.03 -2.23 0.67
N ASN A 11 5.88 -3.54 0.64
CA ASN A 11 6.48 -4.39 -0.39
C ASN A 11 5.61 -4.43 -1.64
N ASN A 12 4.36 -4.78 -1.46
CA ASN A 12 3.30 -4.51 -2.39
C ASN A 12 2.58 -3.26 -1.88
N PHE A 13 2.61 -2.19 -2.67
CA PHE A 13 1.99 -0.94 -2.26
C PHE A 13 0.48 -1.09 -2.15
N ALA A 14 -0.13 -1.81 -3.09
CA ALA A 14 -1.54 -2.14 -3.03
C ALA A 14 -1.77 -3.58 -3.53
N ALA A 15 -2.45 -4.40 -2.72
CA ALA A 15 -3.05 -5.65 -3.16
C ALA A 15 -4.55 -5.41 -3.36
N ILE A 16 -5.02 -5.59 -4.58
CA ILE A 16 -6.37 -5.26 -5.01
C ILE A 16 -7.11 -6.54 -5.38
N THR A 17 -8.20 -6.80 -4.67
CA THR A 17 -9.08 -7.95 -4.93
C THR A 17 -10.49 -7.48 -5.33
N ASN A 18 -11.30 -8.37 -5.88
CA ASN A 18 -12.61 -8.04 -6.41
C ASN A 18 -13.60 -9.18 -6.24
N ASN A 19 -14.91 -8.87 -6.32
CA ASN A 19 -16.00 -9.86 -6.31
C ASN A 19 -16.59 -10.10 -7.70
N ILE A 20 -15.85 -9.82 -8.76
CA ILE A 20 -16.32 -9.90 -10.15
C ILE A 20 -15.63 -11.00 -10.96
N GLY A 21 -14.92 -11.91 -10.29
CA GLY A 21 -14.26 -13.06 -10.94
C GLY A 21 -13.00 -12.71 -11.72
N LYS A 22 -12.38 -11.53 -11.49
CA LYS A 22 -11.11 -11.14 -12.11
C LYS A 22 -9.93 -11.46 -11.21
N GLU A 23 -8.76 -11.68 -11.83
CA GLU A 23 -7.49 -11.86 -11.11
C GLU A 23 -7.22 -10.68 -10.17
N PRO A 24 -6.73 -10.94 -8.95
CA PRO A 24 -6.20 -9.90 -8.09
C PRO A 24 -5.05 -9.14 -8.75
N ASN A 25 -4.82 -7.91 -8.34
CA ASN A 25 -3.70 -7.12 -8.82
C ASN A 25 -2.77 -6.74 -7.66
N LEU A 26 -1.46 -6.84 -7.89
CA LEU A 26 -0.43 -6.40 -6.95
C LEU A 26 0.36 -5.24 -7.55
N ILE A 27 0.17 -4.04 -7.04
CA ILE A 27 1.01 -2.89 -7.37
C ILE A 27 2.23 -2.92 -6.47
N ARG A 28 3.43 -3.08 -7.06
CA ARG A 28 4.68 -3.18 -6.29
C ARG A 28 5.06 -1.84 -5.65
N GLY A 29 5.48 -1.89 -4.37
CA GLY A 29 6.03 -0.74 -3.63
C GLY A 29 7.51 -0.46 -3.93
N LYS A 30 8.05 -0.97 -5.04
CA LYS A 30 9.47 -0.87 -5.40
C LYS A 30 9.90 0.59 -5.57
N THR A 31 9.07 1.40 -6.21
CA THR A 31 9.31 2.84 -6.42
C THR A 31 9.44 3.58 -5.09
N LEU A 32 8.48 3.42 -4.16
CA LEU A 32 8.55 4.06 -2.84
C LEU A 32 9.78 3.63 -2.02
N LYS A 33 10.17 2.36 -2.12
CA LYS A 33 11.38 1.87 -1.47
C LYS A 33 12.63 2.50 -2.06
N ALA A 34 12.71 2.62 -3.37
CA ALA A 34 13.83 3.24 -4.06
C ALA A 34 13.97 4.72 -3.65
N GLU A 35 12.85 5.47 -3.58
CA GLU A 35 12.83 6.85 -3.11
C GLU A 35 13.37 6.99 -1.69
N ASN A 36 12.88 6.18 -0.75
CA ASN A 36 13.36 6.20 0.63
C ASN A 36 14.84 5.77 0.78
N GLN A 37 15.28 4.76 0.02
CA GLN A 37 16.67 4.32 0.01
C GLN A 37 17.61 5.42 -0.53
N TRP A 38 17.21 6.07 -1.61
CA TRP A 38 17.95 7.19 -2.18
C TRP A 38 18.05 8.35 -1.18
N TYR A 39 16.94 8.79 -0.60
CA TYR A 39 16.91 9.84 0.41
C TYR A 39 17.82 9.52 1.59
N ASN A 40 17.74 8.32 2.13
CA ASN A 40 18.57 7.91 3.25
C ASN A 40 20.05 7.92 2.88
N LYS A 41 20.42 7.38 1.70
CA LYS A 41 21.80 7.35 1.22
C LYS A 41 22.41 8.76 1.10
N ILE A 42 21.65 9.71 0.56
CA ILE A 42 22.14 11.10 0.35
C ILE A 42 22.16 11.90 1.66
N THR A 43 21.17 11.71 2.53
CA THR A 43 21.05 12.50 3.77
C THR A 43 21.86 11.95 4.94
N GLN A 44 22.27 10.70 4.93
CA GLN A 44 23.06 10.09 6.01
C GLN A 44 24.35 10.86 6.30
N PRO A 45 25.23 11.19 5.32
CA PRO A 45 26.43 11.97 5.57
C PRO A 45 26.13 13.40 6.05
N LEU A 46 25.09 14.04 5.52
CA LEU A 46 24.66 15.38 5.96
C LEU A 46 24.19 15.38 7.42
N ARG A 47 23.48 14.35 7.84
CA ARG A 47 23.04 14.19 9.24
C ARG A 47 24.22 13.93 10.18
N GLN A 48 25.25 13.20 9.73
CA GLN A 48 26.49 13.00 10.50
C GLN A 48 27.23 14.32 10.68
N GLN A 49 27.41 15.10 9.60
CA GLN A 49 28.00 16.44 9.66
C GLN A 49 27.21 17.36 10.56
N LEU A 50 25.86 17.35 10.48
CA LEU A 50 24.99 18.16 11.32
C LEU A 50 25.16 17.87 12.82
N LYS A 51 25.39 16.61 13.19
CA LYS A 51 25.67 16.22 14.58
C LYS A 51 27.02 16.75 15.10
N GLN A 52 28.01 16.92 14.22
CA GLN A 52 29.36 17.35 14.55
C GLN A 52 29.57 18.85 14.40
N ALA A 53 28.63 19.55 13.73
CA ALA A 53 28.75 20.96 13.49
C ALA A 53 28.47 21.77 14.78
N TYR A 54 29.42 22.62 15.16
CA TYR A 54 29.30 23.56 16.30
C TYR A 54 28.87 24.96 15.87
N ASP A 55 29.18 25.34 14.62
CA ASP A 55 28.83 26.64 14.06
C ASP A 55 27.34 26.66 13.64
N ILE A 56 26.66 27.76 13.99
CA ILE A 56 25.22 27.92 13.77
C ILE A 56 24.92 28.02 12.28
N GLU A 57 25.68 28.79 11.52
CA GLU A 57 25.48 28.98 10.08
C GLU A 57 25.64 27.64 9.33
N GLN A 58 26.67 26.87 9.70
CA GLN A 58 26.87 25.54 9.13
C GLN A 58 25.71 24.59 9.45
N ARG A 59 25.17 24.61 10.66
CA ARG A 59 23.99 23.79 11.07
C ARG A 59 22.75 24.15 10.27
N GLU A 60 22.50 25.44 10.10
CA GLU A 60 21.35 25.94 9.32
C GLU A 60 21.46 25.50 7.86
N LYS A 61 22.61 25.64 7.24
CA LYS A 61 22.88 25.22 5.85
C LYS A 61 22.66 23.71 5.67
N LEU A 62 23.18 22.88 6.59
CA LEU A 62 22.98 21.44 6.54
C LEU A 62 21.52 21.04 6.73
N SER A 63 20.83 21.67 7.68
CA SER A 63 19.41 21.45 7.93
C SER A 63 18.57 21.84 6.72
N TYR A 64 18.85 22.98 6.11
CA TYR A 64 18.18 23.44 4.88
C TYR A 64 18.34 22.42 3.75
N ASN A 65 19.57 21.91 3.53
CA ASN A 65 19.83 20.93 2.48
C ASN A 65 19.06 19.59 2.73
N ILE A 66 19.03 19.11 3.97
CA ILE A 66 18.27 17.91 4.33
C ILE A 66 16.78 18.11 4.09
N ASN A 67 16.22 19.26 4.49
CA ASN A 67 14.81 19.60 4.30
C ASN A 67 14.47 19.75 2.81
N LYS A 68 15.33 20.35 2.00
CA LYS A 68 15.16 20.43 0.55
C LYS A 68 15.08 19.05 -0.10
N LEU A 69 15.98 18.13 0.28
CA LEU A 69 15.95 16.75 -0.22
C LEU A 69 14.70 16.00 0.24
N ALA A 70 14.25 16.22 1.47
CA ALA A 70 12.99 15.63 1.96
C ALA A 70 11.80 16.11 1.14
N LYS A 71 11.72 17.40 0.83
CA LYS A 71 10.66 17.99 0.02
C LYS A 71 10.63 17.37 -1.39
N GLN A 72 11.77 17.30 -2.07
CA GLN A 72 11.88 16.67 -3.39
C GLN A 72 11.44 15.18 -3.35
N THR A 73 11.83 14.45 -2.32
CA THR A 73 11.43 13.04 -2.17
C THR A 73 9.91 12.91 -1.99
N ILE A 74 9.29 13.81 -1.23
CA ILE A 74 7.83 13.83 -1.01
C ILE A 74 7.11 14.17 -2.32
N GLU A 75 7.62 15.09 -3.13
CA GLU A 75 7.05 15.43 -4.45
C GLU A 75 7.03 14.19 -5.36
N HIS A 76 8.12 13.42 -5.44
CA HIS A 76 8.14 12.15 -6.20
C HIS A 76 7.17 11.10 -5.63
N ILE A 77 7.02 11.04 -4.30
CA ILE A 77 6.01 10.17 -3.67
C ILE A 77 4.59 10.58 -4.09
N PHE A 78 4.32 11.87 -4.19
CA PHE A 78 3.02 12.38 -4.67
C PHE A 78 2.76 12.02 -6.13
N GLU A 79 3.75 12.12 -7.01
CA GLU A 79 3.65 11.68 -8.40
C GLU A 79 3.34 10.19 -8.50
N TYR A 80 4.00 9.37 -7.66
CA TYR A 80 3.71 7.94 -7.58
C TYR A 80 2.27 7.69 -7.10
N PHE A 81 1.81 8.36 -6.07
CA PHE A 81 0.44 8.25 -5.57
C PHE A 81 -0.59 8.67 -6.61
N TRP A 82 -0.29 9.74 -7.34
CA TRP A 82 -1.13 10.16 -8.46
C TRP A 82 -1.26 9.06 -9.50
N SER A 83 -0.15 8.52 -9.98
CA SER A 83 -0.11 7.47 -11.00
C SER A 83 -0.81 6.19 -10.54
N VAL A 84 -0.62 5.78 -9.28
CA VAL A 84 -1.31 4.62 -8.71
C VAL A 84 -2.81 4.88 -8.59
N SER A 85 -3.22 6.05 -8.13
CA SER A 85 -4.63 6.39 -7.99
C SER A 85 -5.34 6.45 -9.34
N GLU A 86 -4.68 6.99 -10.39
CA GLU A 86 -5.21 6.96 -11.77
C GLU A 86 -5.43 5.53 -12.23
N TRP A 87 -4.44 4.66 -12.04
CA TRP A 87 -4.57 3.26 -12.41
C TRP A 87 -5.75 2.57 -11.71
N ILE A 88 -5.90 2.79 -10.40
CA ILE A 88 -7.00 2.21 -9.60
C ILE A 88 -8.35 2.70 -10.10
N ILE A 89 -8.50 4.00 -10.32
CA ILE A 89 -9.77 4.59 -10.78
C ILE A 89 -10.11 4.14 -12.20
N THR A 90 -9.13 4.09 -13.11
CA THR A 90 -9.31 3.55 -14.46
C THR A 90 -9.81 2.11 -14.39
N TYR A 91 -9.18 1.26 -13.56
CA TYR A 91 -9.65 -0.11 -13.32
C TYR A 91 -11.09 -0.15 -12.79
N CYS A 92 -11.45 0.74 -11.87
CA CYS A 92 -12.83 0.84 -11.35
C CYS A 92 -13.83 1.19 -12.45
N ILE A 93 -13.53 2.17 -13.30
CA ILE A 93 -14.41 2.63 -14.38
C ILE A 93 -14.60 1.50 -15.41
N GLU A 94 -13.51 0.92 -15.92
CA GLU A 94 -13.53 -0.17 -16.90
C GLU A 94 -14.33 -1.38 -16.43
N ASN A 95 -14.30 -1.64 -15.12
CA ASN A 95 -14.98 -2.77 -14.51
C ASN A 95 -16.31 -2.41 -13.85
N ARG A 96 -16.80 -1.17 -14.01
CA ARG A 96 -18.05 -0.68 -13.42
C ARG A 96 -18.14 -0.98 -11.93
N ILE A 97 -17.09 -0.64 -11.18
CA ILE A 97 -17.03 -0.85 -9.73
C ILE A 97 -17.90 0.19 -9.02
N ASP A 98 -18.80 -0.28 -8.16
CA ASP A 98 -19.70 0.57 -7.37
C ASP A 98 -19.06 1.00 -6.05
N THR A 99 -18.17 0.16 -5.49
CA THR A 99 -17.61 0.39 -4.16
C THR A 99 -16.13 0.02 -4.10
N LEU A 100 -15.32 0.92 -3.57
CA LEU A 100 -13.91 0.74 -3.26
C LEU A 100 -13.73 0.70 -1.74
N LEU A 101 -13.24 -0.43 -1.23
CA LEU A 101 -12.85 -0.60 0.16
C LEU A 101 -11.34 -0.46 0.27
N ILE A 102 -10.85 0.24 1.29
CA ILE A 102 -9.40 0.35 1.54
C ILE A 102 -9.07 0.16 3.00
N GLY A 103 -8.10 -0.69 3.27
CA GLY A 103 -7.59 -0.89 4.61
C GLY A 103 -6.84 0.33 5.13
N GLN A 104 -7.01 0.63 6.43
CA GLN A 104 -6.30 1.72 7.10
C GLN A 104 -4.94 1.23 7.58
N TYR A 105 -3.91 1.45 6.76
CA TYR A 105 -2.54 1.09 7.10
C TYR A 105 -2.00 1.94 8.25
N LYS A 106 -1.53 1.30 9.33
CA LYS A 106 -0.82 1.94 10.42
C LYS A 106 0.69 1.82 10.19
N MET A 107 1.31 2.88 9.70
CA MET A 107 2.75 2.90 9.48
C MET A 107 3.52 3.08 10.78
N LEU A 108 4.58 2.28 10.95
CA LEU A 108 5.64 2.55 11.94
C LEU A 108 6.56 3.64 11.38
N VAL A 109 6.58 4.79 12.03
CA VAL A 109 7.49 5.89 11.67
C VAL A 109 8.93 5.47 12.00
N ARG A 110 9.81 5.48 10.99
CA ARG A 110 11.26 5.26 11.17
C ARG A 110 11.99 6.58 11.08
N LYS A 111 12.84 6.88 12.06
CA LYS A 111 13.56 8.17 12.17
C LYS A 111 14.43 8.52 10.96
N ASP A 112 14.92 7.52 10.23
CA ASP A 112 15.89 7.69 9.14
C ASP A 112 15.27 7.77 7.74
N TYR A 113 13.93 7.68 7.63
CA TYR A 113 13.21 7.67 6.36
C TYR A 113 12.26 8.86 6.27
N VAL A 114 11.97 9.29 5.04
CA VAL A 114 10.85 10.20 4.81
C VAL A 114 9.55 9.50 5.20
N THR A 115 8.76 10.17 6.00
CA THR A 115 7.42 9.66 6.36
C THR A 115 6.53 9.66 5.12
N ILE A 116 6.11 8.48 4.69
CA ILE A 116 5.21 8.34 3.54
C ILE A 116 3.83 8.87 3.91
N PRO A 117 3.29 9.88 3.19
CA PRO A 117 2.05 10.55 3.59
C PRO A 117 0.81 9.76 3.11
N TYR A 118 0.56 8.57 3.66
CA TYR A 118 -0.59 7.73 3.28
C TYR A 118 -1.94 8.44 3.42
N GLY A 119 -2.06 9.39 4.38
CA GLY A 119 -3.26 10.22 4.51
C GLY A 119 -3.60 10.98 3.23
N TYR A 120 -2.57 11.51 2.54
CA TYR A 120 -2.75 12.15 1.24
C TYR A 120 -3.26 11.16 0.18
N PHE A 121 -2.69 9.95 0.12
CA PHE A 121 -3.14 8.91 -0.82
C PHE A 121 -4.62 8.54 -0.61
N TYR A 122 -5.05 8.38 0.65
CA TYR A 122 -6.46 8.11 0.97
C TYR A 122 -7.37 9.26 0.51
N SER A 123 -6.99 10.51 0.80
CA SER A 123 -7.79 11.68 0.38
C SER A 123 -7.85 11.83 -1.14
N LEU A 124 -6.75 11.53 -1.83
CA LEU A 124 -6.69 11.54 -3.29
C LEU A 124 -7.64 10.50 -3.91
N LEU A 125 -7.63 9.27 -3.40
CA LEU A 125 -8.55 8.22 -3.85
C LEU A 125 -10.01 8.57 -3.53
N GLU A 126 -10.29 9.08 -2.34
CA GLU A 126 -11.63 9.49 -1.90
C GLU A 126 -12.21 10.56 -2.83
N THR A 127 -11.41 11.60 -3.15
CA THR A 127 -11.82 12.67 -4.09
C THR A 127 -12.11 12.11 -5.48
N LYS A 128 -11.23 11.25 -6.01
CA LYS A 128 -11.43 10.64 -7.33
C LYS A 128 -12.64 9.70 -7.36
N CYS A 129 -12.84 8.90 -6.31
CA CYS A 129 -14.02 8.06 -6.19
C CYS A 129 -15.31 8.88 -6.18
N ALA A 130 -15.35 9.98 -5.42
CA ALA A 130 -16.50 10.89 -5.40
C ALA A 130 -16.81 11.48 -6.78
N TYR A 131 -15.78 11.89 -7.53
CA TYR A 131 -15.94 12.42 -8.88
C TYR A 131 -16.57 11.41 -9.86
N HIS A 132 -16.28 10.11 -9.69
CA HIS A 132 -16.78 9.03 -10.53
C HIS A 132 -17.99 8.28 -9.93
N ASN A 133 -18.63 8.81 -8.89
CA ASN A 133 -19.76 8.18 -8.18
C ASN A 133 -19.44 6.77 -7.66
N ILE A 134 -18.20 6.51 -7.24
CA ILE A 134 -17.75 5.28 -6.60
C ILE A 134 -17.81 5.48 -5.08
N LYS A 135 -18.51 4.61 -4.36
CA LYS A 135 -18.53 4.64 -2.89
C LYS A 135 -17.14 4.28 -2.35
N PHE A 136 -16.53 5.19 -1.58
CA PHE A 136 -15.23 4.98 -0.93
C PHE A 136 -15.42 4.67 0.56
N VAL A 137 -14.80 3.58 1.04
CA VAL A 137 -14.92 3.14 2.44
C VAL A 137 -13.54 2.79 3.00
N ARG A 138 -13.14 3.47 4.09
CA ARG A 138 -11.94 3.13 4.86
C ARG A 138 -12.28 2.07 5.89
N VAL A 139 -11.52 0.98 5.91
CA VAL A 139 -11.79 -0.21 6.73
C VAL A 139 -10.68 -0.42 7.76
N ASN A 140 -11.06 -0.66 9.01
CA ASN A 140 -10.10 -1.06 10.04
C ASN A 140 -9.62 -2.50 9.77
N GLU A 141 -8.30 -2.69 9.59
CA GLU A 141 -7.67 -3.96 9.24
C GLU A 141 -7.48 -4.94 10.42
N ARG A 142 -8.05 -4.63 11.58
CA ARG A 142 -7.88 -5.52 12.75
C ARG A 142 -8.36 -6.94 12.41
N TYR A 143 -7.49 -7.92 12.65
CA TYR A 143 -7.65 -9.36 12.43
C TYR A 143 -7.58 -9.83 10.96
N THR A 144 -7.51 -8.97 9.95
CA THR A 144 -7.45 -9.41 8.56
C THR A 144 -6.16 -10.16 8.23
N SER A 145 -5.02 -9.75 8.81
CA SER A 145 -3.70 -10.32 8.52
C SER A 145 -3.35 -11.62 9.26
N GLY A 146 -4.25 -12.16 10.02
CA GLY A 146 -4.06 -13.39 10.80
C GLY A 146 -5.20 -14.39 10.65
N THR A 147 -6.11 -14.19 9.69
CA THR A 147 -7.21 -15.09 9.37
C THR A 147 -7.16 -15.45 7.88
N SER A 148 -7.67 -16.63 7.53
CA SER A 148 -7.64 -17.14 6.16
C SER A 148 -8.95 -16.88 5.43
N PHE A 149 -8.89 -16.09 4.38
CA PHE A 149 -10.04 -15.91 3.49
C PHE A 149 -10.41 -17.22 2.79
N PHE A 150 -9.41 -17.91 2.24
CA PHE A 150 -9.61 -19.12 1.42
C PHE A 150 -10.03 -20.35 2.22
N ASP A 151 -9.89 -20.33 3.55
CA ASP A 151 -10.45 -21.35 4.45
C ASP A 151 -11.82 -20.95 5.02
N GLY A 152 -12.42 -19.86 4.53
CA GLY A 152 -13.73 -19.41 4.98
C GLY A 152 -13.73 -18.69 6.34
N GLU A 153 -12.58 -18.42 6.96
CA GLU A 153 -12.49 -17.84 8.29
C GLU A 153 -12.94 -16.38 8.32
N PRO A 154 -13.82 -15.97 9.25
CA PRO A 154 -14.14 -14.56 9.44
C PRO A 154 -12.97 -13.82 10.11
N PRO A 155 -12.74 -12.51 9.80
CA PRO A 155 -11.65 -11.72 10.37
C PRO A 155 -11.95 -11.29 11.82
N THR A 156 -11.97 -12.26 12.74
CA THR A 156 -12.24 -12.09 14.17
C THR A 156 -11.06 -12.55 15.03
N LYS A 157 -11.09 -12.22 16.33
CA LYS A 157 -10.04 -12.59 17.27
C LYS A 157 -9.93 -14.12 17.43
N GLU A 158 -11.04 -14.81 17.33
CA GLU A 158 -11.16 -16.27 17.53
C GLU A 158 -10.34 -17.05 16.50
N PHE A 159 -10.39 -16.65 15.23
CA PHE A 159 -9.69 -17.30 14.12
C PHE A 159 -8.27 -16.73 13.87
N TYR A 160 -7.85 -15.77 14.69
CA TYR A 160 -6.60 -15.06 14.46
C TYR A 160 -5.37 -15.88 14.81
N ASN A 161 -4.62 -16.34 13.80
CA ASN A 161 -3.36 -17.06 13.94
C ASN A 161 -2.30 -16.56 12.94
N LYS A 162 -1.26 -15.89 13.43
CA LYS A 162 -0.16 -15.37 12.59
C LYS A 162 0.86 -16.42 12.17
N GLU A 163 0.92 -17.57 12.79
CA GLU A 163 1.92 -18.61 12.51
C GLU A 163 1.74 -19.20 11.13
N ARG A 164 0.54 -19.11 10.58
CA ARG A 164 0.22 -19.52 9.19
C ARG A 164 0.82 -18.61 8.13
N ARG A 165 1.31 -17.42 8.51
CA ARG A 165 2.06 -16.52 7.63
C ARG A 165 3.53 -16.98 7.60
N ILE A 166 3.86 -17.91 6.71
CA ILE A 166 5.18 -18.58 6.62
C ILE A 166 6.28 -17.57 6.29
N TYR A 167 6.02 -16.65 5.36
CA TYR A 167 6.87 -15.53 4.99
C TYR A 167 6.05 -14.25 4.88
N LYS A 168 6.72 -13.10 4.75
CA LYS A 168 6.06 -11.78 4.65
C LYS A 168 4.93 -11.73 3.62
N HIS A 169 5.02 -12.54 2.55
CA HIS A 169 4.08 -12.53 1.43
C HIS A 169 3.40 -13.87 1.18
N LEU A 170 3.59 -14.85 2.05
CA LEU A 170 3.07 -16.20 1.86
C LEU A 170 2.23 -16.63 3.05
N TRP A 171 0.99 -17.00 2.75
CA TRP A 171 0.00 -17.51 3.70
C TRP A 171 -0.28 -18.99 3.39
N LYS A 172 -0.30 -19.85 4.41
CA LYS A 172 -0.60 -21.27 4.28
C LYS A 172 -2.05 -21.54 4.69
N CYS A 173 -2.85 -22.06 3.73
CA CYS A 173 -4.21 -22.52 3.96
C CYS A 173 -4.24 -23.87 4.69
N ASN A 174 -5.41 -24.26 5.22
CA ASN A 174 -5.60 -25.52 5.96
C ASN A 174 -5.32 -26.76 5.09
N ASN A 175 -5.61 -26.68 3.79
CA ASN A 175 -5.31 -27.73 2.82
C ASN A 175 -3.82 -27.82 2.44
N GLY A 176 -2.96 -27.02 3.04
CA GLY A 176 -1.52 -26.93 2.75
C GLY A 176 -1.14 -26.04 1.58
N GLU A 177 -2.10 -25.53 0.83
CA GLU A 177 -1.86 -24.60 -0.28
C GLU A 177 -1.31 -23.26 0.24
N CYS A 178 -0.40 -22.68 -0.53
CA CYS A 178 0.18 -21.38 -0.22
C CYS A 178 -0.37 -20.30 -1.16
N VAL A 179 -0.87 -19.22 -0.58
CA VAL A 179 -1.43 -18.08 -1.31
C VAL A 179 -0.69 -16.79 -0.97
N ASN A 180 -0.82 -15.77 -1.81
CA ASN A 180 -0.25 -14.47 -1.49
C ASN A 180 -0.96 -13.86 -0.27
N ALA A 181 -0.19 -13.53 0.78
CA ALA A 181 -0.75 -13.05 2.05
C ALA A 181 -1.42 -11.67 1.91
N ASP A 182 -0.92 -10.78 1.04
CA ASP A 182 -1.51 -9.45 0.85
C ASP A 182 -2.84 -9.54 0.06
N VAL A 183 -2.97 -10.55 -0.82
CA VAL A 183 -4.23 -10.90 -1.50
C VAL A 183 -5.25 -11.47 -0.50
N ASN A 184 -4.81 -12.40 0.38
CA ASN A 184 -5.64 -12.90 1.48
C ASN A 184 -6.17 -11.76 2.35
N ASP A 185 -5.28 -10.86 2.77
CA ASP A 185 -5.62 -9.71 3.63
C ASP A 185 -6.63 -8.78 2.93
N SER A 186 -6.46 -8.54 1.63
CA SER A 186 -7.39 -7.73 0.83
C SER A 186 -8.79 -8.34 0.73
N TYR A 187 -8.91 -9.64 0.50
CA TYR A 187 -10.21 -10.31 0.55
C TYR A 187 -10.84 -10.28 1.95
N GLN A 188 -10.04 -10.40 3.00
CA GLN A 188 -10.51 -10.28 4.38
C GLN A 188 -11.04 -8.87 4.71
N ILE A 189 -10.48 -7.82 4.11
CA ILE A 189 -11.04 -6.47 4.17
C ILE A 189 -12.45 -6.46 3.56
N MET A 190 -12.66 -7.09 2.41
CA MET A 190 -13.96 -7.20 1.77
C MET A 190 -14.97 -7.98 2.62
N ARG A 191 -14.56 -9.15 3.15
CA ARG A 191 -15.40 -9.98 4.03
C ARG A 191 -15.83 -9.23 5.29
N LYS A 192 -14.96 -8.40 5.84
CA LYS A 192 -15.25 -7.64 7.05
C LYS A 192 -16.40 -6.64 6.87
N VAL A 193 -16.55 -6.07 5.68
CA VAL A 193 -17.59 -5.09 5.37
C VAL A 193 -18.85 -5.75 4.80
N TYR A 194 -18.67 -6.79 4.01
CA TYR A 194 -19.76 -7.49 3.31
C TYR A 194 -19.63 -9.01 3.50
N PRO A 195 -19.80 -9.53 4.74
CA PRO A 195 -19.68 -10.97 5.01
C PRO A 195 -20.64 -11.82 4.20
N GLN A 196 -21.84 -11.31 3.92
CA GLN A 196 -22.89 -11.99 3.17
C GLN A 196 -22.50 -12.34 1.72
N LEU A 197 -21.50 -11.70 1.14
CA LEU A 197 -20.98 -12.07 -0.19
C LEU A 197 -20.33 -13.45 -0.23
N PHE A 198 -20.01 -14.00 0.94
CA PHE A 198 -19.25 -15.23 1.12
C PHE A 198 -20.06 -16.33 1.83
N ASP A 199 -21.38 -16.15 1.97
CA ASP A 199 -22.25 -17.14 2.63
C ASP A 199 -22.32 -18.46 1.84
N ASN A 200 -22.12 -18.40 0.52
CA ASN A 200 -22.06 -19.55 -0.38
C ASN A 200 -20.65 -20.10 -0.60
N GLY A 201 -19.68 -19.72 0.25
CA GLY A 201 -18.28 -20.14 0.14
C GLY A 201 -17.39 -19.14 -0.59
N VAL A 202 -16.15 -19.57 -0.85
CA VAL A 202 -15.10 -18.77 -1.49
C VAL A 202 -14.59 -19.38 -2.79
N GLU A 203 -15.22 -20.43 -3.25
CA GLU A 203 -14.94 -21.07 -4.53
C GLU A 203 -15.19 -20.08 -5.67
N GLY A 204 -14.22 -19.97 -6.59
CA GLY A 204 -14.28 -19.00 -7.70
C GLY A 204 -13.60 -17.65 -7.41
N TYR A 205 -13.14 -17.39 -6.18
CA TYR A 205 -12.25 -16.26 -5.91
C TYR A 205 -10.81 -16.62 -6.27
N LEU A 206 -10.21 -15.81 -7.16
CA LEU A 206 -8.88 -16.09 -7.72
C LEU A 206 -7.77 -15.74 -6.73
N LYS A 207 -6.72 -16.58 -6.69
CA LYS A 207 -5.62 -16.51 -5.72
C LYS A 207 -4.38 -15.85 -6.28
N ASP A 208 -4.12 -16.07 -7.59
CA ASP A 208 -2.88 -15.69 -8.26
C ASP A 208 -2.98 -14.25 -8.76
N PRO A 209 -2.17 -13.34 -8.25
CA PRO A 209 -2.26 -11.94 -8.64
C PRO A 209 -1.43 -11.61 -9.88
N LYS A 210 -1.98 -10.75 -10.72
CA LYS A 210 -1.22 -10.02 -11.73
C LYS A 210 -0.36 -8.94 -11.07
N VAL A 211 0.93 -8.94 -11.36
CA VAL A 211 1.88 -7.97 -10.82
C VAL A 211 1.99 -6.74 -11.73
N ILE A 212 1.91 -5.55 -11.12
CA ILE A 212 1.93 -4.26 -11.80
C ILE A 212 3.07 -3.41 -11.24
N ASP A 213 3.93 -2.93 -12.13
CA ASP A 213 5.00 -1.99 -11.79
C ASP A 213 4.63 -0.59 -12.32
N ILE A 214 4.38 0.34 -11.40
CA ILE A 214 4.17 1.76 -11.71
C ILE A 214 5.48 2.50 -11.47
N LYS A 215 6.03 3.09 -12.54
CA LYS A 215 7.26 3.87 -12.51
C LYS A 215 6.92 5.35 -12.59
N ILE A 216 7.66 6.16 -11.83
CA ILE A 216 7.73 7.61 -12.00
C ILE A 216 9.07 7.94 -12.64
N GLY A 217 9.09 8.93 -13.52
CA GLY A 217 10.34 9.42 -14.12
C GLY A 217 11.10 10.27 -13.11
N ARG A 218 12.29 9.84 -12.65
CA ARG A 218 13.28 10.82 -12.20
C ARG A 218 13.93 11.35 -13.48
N ASP A 219 13.87 12.63 -13.69
CA ASP A 219 14.76 13.28 -14.65
C ASP A 219 16.20 12.97 -14.22
N LYS A 220 16.95 12.26 -15.08
CA LYS A 220 18.35 11.88 -14.83
C LYS A 220 19.30 13.09 -14.78
N GLY A 221 18.75 14.32 -14.70
CA GLY A 221 19.48 15.59 -14.81
C GLY A 221 20.15 16.10 -13.53
N ASP A 222 19.74 15.66 -12.33
CA ASP A 222 20.13 16.34 -11.08
C ASP A 222 21.23 15.66 -10.26
N VAL A 223 22.00 14.74 -10.85
CA VAL A 223 23.23 14.24 -10.22
C VAL A 223 24.42 14.75 -11.03
N LYS A 224 24.63 16.06 -11.06
CA LYS A 224 25.98 16.60 -11.31
C LYS A 224 26.75 16.58 -10.00
N LYS A 225 27.91 15.92 -10.09
CA LYS A 225 28.94 15.69 -9.07
C LYS A 225 29.33 16.96 -8.30
#